data_c638710119f5ba15970e7725b9639c16
#
_entry.id   c638710119f5ba15970e7725b9639c16
#
_cell.length_a   1.000
_cell.length_b   1.000
_cell.length_c   1.000
_cell.angle_alpha   90.00
_cell.angle_beta   90.00
_cell.angle_gamma   90.00
#
_symmetry.space_group_name_H-M   'P 1'
#
loop_
_entity.id
_entity.type
_entity.pdbx_description
1 polymer ?
#
loop_
_entity_poly.entity_id
_entity_poly.type
_entity_poly.pdbx_seq_one_letter_code
_entity_poly.pdbx_strand_id
1 'polypeptide(L)'
;FSSVRACLSGEYKEDADLVIVFVKSTYTEDALKTNRKLFGEHTLVMTLQNGAGNDRKIEQYVVKKNIIIGTSKHNSVNNGNGHVRHSGTGATTIGSNLKENSNLQIISNLLEESGFAVEISDDIQRIIWSKLFVNLSINTFTAITRSPIRSMIDNHYAWDFAEKMICEAVDVAEADGTHFSYMEVLNMVHHVCEDAGKGYS
;
A
#
# COMPACT_ATOMS: atom_id res chain seq x y z
N PHE A 1 -0.04 13.51 23.37
CA PHE A 1 1.35 13.01 23.20
C PHE A 1 1.35 11.54 23.61
N SER A 2 1.73 10.64 22.73
CA SER A 2 1.96 9.24 23.05
C SER A 2 3.45 9.04 23.32
N SER A 3 3.81 8.38 24.43
CA SER A 3 5.19 7.98 24.66
C SER A 3 5.50 6.73 23.83
N VAL A 4 6.22 6.92 22.74
CA VAL A 4 6.69 5.82 21.90
C VAL A 4 8.19 5.66 22.14
N ARG A 5 8.63 4.44 22.42
CA ARG A 5 10.05 4.13 22.49
C ARG A 5 10.61 4.03 21.07
N ALA A 6 11.61 4.81 20.77
CA ALA A 6 12.38 4.70 19.52
C ALA A 6 13.72 4.02 19.79
N CYS A 7 14.13 3.15 18.88
CA CYS A 7 15.45 2.50 18.88
C CYS A 7 15.93 2.28 17.44
N LEU A 8 17.20 2.02 17.27
CA LEU A 8 17.77 1.67 15.98
C LEU A 8 17.42 0.22 15.62
N SER A 9 17.40 -0.07 14.31
CA SER A 9 17.24 -1.42 13.82
C SER A 9 18.24 -2.39 14.46
N GLY A 10 17.72 -3.51 14.96
CA GLY A 10 18.53 -4.55 15.62
C GLY A 10 18.84 -4.31 17.11
N GLU A 11 18.45 -3.18 17.68
CA GLU A 11 18.58 -2.93 19.14
C GLU A 11 17.47 -3.62 19.94
N TYR A 12 16.27 -3.73 19.37
CA TYR A 12 15.17 -4.50 19.97
C TYR A 12 15.46 -6.01 19.79
N LYS A 13 15.36 -6.77 20.86
CA LYS A 13 15.84 -8.17 20.89
C LYS A 13 14.79 -9.20 21.27
N GLU A 14 13.60 -8.77 21.56
CA GLU A 14 12.48 -9.64 21.94
C GLU A 14 11.57 -9.89 20.74
N ASP A 15 10.80 -10.99 20.78
CA ASP A 15 9.74 -11.22 19.80
C ASP A 15 8.67 -10.15 19.93
N ALA A 16 8.11 -9.73 18.82
CA ALA A 16 6.99 -8.78 18.81
C ALA A 16 5.67 -9.54 18.55
N ASP A 17 4.58 -9.08 19.17
CA ASP A 17 3.24 -9.60 18.84
C ASP A 17 2.81 -9.15 17.45
N LEU A 18 3.11 -7.89 17.10
CA LEU A 18 2.82 -7.29 15.80
C LEU A 18 4.01 -6.46 15.31
N VAL A 19 4.42 -6.71 14.08
CA VAL A 19 5.39 -5.87 13.35
C VAL A 19 4.68 -5.20 12.19
N ILE A 20 4.74 -3.86 12.13
CA ILE A 20 4.20 -3.09 11.01
C ILE A 20 5.36 -2.60 10.14
N VAL A 21 5.37 -3.00 8.86
CA VAL A 21 6.45 -2.65 7.92
C VAL A 21 6.05 -1.39 7.15
N PHE A 22 6.73 -0.26 7.45
CA PHE A 22 6.47 1.04 6.84
C PHE A 22 7.69 1.67 6.15
N VAL A 23 8.78 0.95 6.02
CA VAL A 23 9.93 1.43 5.26
C VAL A 23 9.58 1.57 3.77
N LYS A 24 10.35 2.35 3.01
CA LYS A 24 10.22 2.33 1.55
C LYS A 24 10.43 0.91 1.03
N SER A 25 9.65 0.48 0.04
CA SER A 25 9.65 -0.91 -0.47
C SER A 25 11.02 -1.40 -0.93
N THR A 26 11.91 -0.49 -1.34
CA THR A 26 13.31 -0.77 -1.68
C THR A 26 14.18 -1.22 -0.50
N TYR A 27 13.78 -0.86 0.73
CA TYR A 27 14.49 -1.23 1.96
C TYR A 27 13.81 -2.36 2.74
N THR A 28 12.74 -2.95 2.21
CA THR A 28 11.96 -3.97 2.93
C THR A 28 12.82 -5.17 3.31
N GLU A 29 13.59 -5.71 2.38
CA GLU A 29 14.44 -6.90 2.64
C GLU A 29 15.51 -6.61 3.69
N ASP A 30 16.19 -5.48 3.61
CA ASP A 30 17.21 -5.09 4.58
C ASP A 30 16.60 -4.87 5.97
N ALA A 31 15.42 -4.24 6.04
CA ALA A 31 14.70 -4.03 7.29
C ALA A 31 14.29 -5.37 7.94
N LEU A 32 13.72 -6.29 7.16
CA LEU A 32 13.33 -7.61 7.65
C LEU A 32 14.55 -8.41 8.13
N LYS A 33 15.62 -8.42 7.35
CA LYS A 33 16.87 -9.11 7.68
C LYS A 33 17.50 -8.58 8.97
N THR A 34 17.61 -7.27 9.10
CA THR A 34 18.24 -6.62 10.26
C THR A 34 17.44 -6.84 11.54
N ASN A 35 16.10 -6.88 11.42
CA ASN A 35 15.19 -7.05 12.55
C ASN A 35 14.64 -8.47 12.68
N ARG A 36 15.34 -9.48 12.16
CA ARG A 36 14.88 -10.88 12.15
C ARG A 36 14.48 -11.40 13.55
N LYS A 37 15.06 -10.88 14.60
CA LYS A 37 14.76 -11.27 15.99
C LYS A 37 13.36 -10.88 16.47
N LEU A 38 12.68 -9.97 15.77
CA LEU A 38 11.30 -9.59 16.07
C LEU A 38 10.30 -10.68 15.67
N PHE A 39 10.69 -11.59 14.76
CA PHE A 39 9.78 -12.56 14.15
C PHE A 39 9.84 -13.89 14.90
N GLY A 40 9.04 -14.02 15.95
CA GLY A 40 8.75 -15.28 16.63
C GLY A 40 7.65 -16.09 15.90
N GLU A 41 7.33 -17.25 16.44
CA GLU A 41 6.34 -18.17 15.84
C GLU A 41 4.94 -17.55 15.72
N HIS A 42 4.58 -16.65 16.65
CA HIS A 42 3.25 -16.04 16.74
C HIS A 42 3.22 -14.58 16.27
N THR A 43 4.36 -14.02 15.89
CA THR A 43 4.45 -12.64 15.42
C THR A 43 3.59 -12.42 14.18
N LEU A 44 2.64 -11.52 14.26
CA LEU A 44 1.90 -11.02 13.09
C LEU A 44 2.71 -9.94 12.39
N VAL A 45 2.72 -9.96 11.07
CA VAL A 45 3.41 -8.95 10.28
C VAL A 45 2.43 -8.29 9.33
N MET A 46 2.26 -6.99 9.49
CA MET A 46 1.40 -6.20 8.63
C MET A 46 2.22 -5.28 7.73
N THR A 47 1.84 -5.17 6.46
CA THR A 47 2.36 -4.15 5.55
C THR A 47 1.23 -3.38 4.87
N LEU A 48 1.33 -2.05 4.91
CA LEU A 48 0.47 -1.11 4.17
C LEU A 48 1.31 -0.31 3.16
N GLN A 49 2.49 -0.83 2.79
CA GLN A 49 3.38 -0.21 1.82
C GLN A 49 2.71 -0.13 0.44
N ASN A 50 2.98 0.95 -0.29
CA ASN A 50 2.56 1.06 -1.68
C ASN A 50 3.29 0.04 -2.58
N GLY A 51 2.60 -0.41 -3.63
CA GLY A 51 3.12 -1.37 -4.59
C GLY A 51 2.79 -2.83 -4.27
N ALA A 52 2.89 -3.68 -5.27
CA ALA A 52 2.68 -5.13 -5.18
C ALA A 52 3.96 -5.88 -4.76
N GLY A 53 3.81 -7.12 -4.28
CA GLY A 53 4.93 -8.04 -4.00
C GLY A 53 5.68 -7.81 -2.68
N ASN A 54 5.26 -6.89 -1.81
CA ASN A 54 5.86 -6.71 -0.49
C ASN A 54 5.61 -7.90 0.43
N ASP A 55 4.48 -8.56 0.31
CA ASP A 55 4.08 -9.79 0.98
C ASP A 55 5.06 -10.95 0.72
N ARG A 56 5.51 -11.12 -0.53
CA ARG A 56 6.47 -12.17 -0.91
C ARG A 56 7.83 -11.99 -0.23
N LYS A 57 8.25 -10.75 0.01
CA LYS A 57 9.46 -10.46 0.79
C LYS A 57 9.28 -10.87 2.25
N ILE A 58 8.11 -10.61 2.82
CA ILE A 58 7.76 -10.95 4.20
C ILE A 58 7.64 -12.48 4.38
N GLU A 59 7.11 -13.20 3.39
CA GLU A 59 6.97 -14.67 3.40
C GLU A 59 8.30 -15.44 3.63
N GLN A 60 9.43 -14.80 3.39
CA GLN A 60 10.74 -15.39 3.65
C GLN A 60 11.10 -15.43 5.14
N TYR A 61 10.38 -14.70 5.98
CA TYR A 61 10.68 -14.53 7.41
C TYR A 61 9.58 -15.06 8.32
N VAL A 62 8.33 -15.05 7.88
CA VAL A 62 7.18 -15.51 8.68
C VAL A 62 6.23 -16.37 7.85
N VAL A 63 5.47 -17.20 8.51
CA VAL A 63 4.49 -18.08 7.86
C VAL A 63 3.33 -17.26 7.28
N LYS A 64 2.78 -17.68 6.15
CA LYS A 64 1.72 -16.96 5.40
C LYS A 64 0.52 -16.56 6.24
N LYS A 65 0.10 -17.41 7.19
CA LYS A 65 -1.05 -17.12 8.06
C LYS A 65 -0.85 -15.90 8.97
N ASN A 66 0.40 -15.54 9.23
CA ASN A 66 0.76 -14.40 10.07
C ASN A 66 0.96 -13.10 9.27
N ILE A 67 0.80 -13.13 7.94
CA ILE A 67 0.99 -11.96 7.08
C ILE A 67 -0.36 -11.31 6.78
N ILE A 68 -0.44 -10.04 7.11
CA ILE A 68 -1.55 -9.15 6.78
C ILE A 68 -1.03 -8.11 5.79
N ILE A 69 -1.70 -7.98 4.67
CA ILE A 69 -1.38 -7.01 3.64
C ILE A 69 -2.53 -6.03 3.47
N GLY A 70 -2.23 -4.84 3.02
CA GLY A 70 -3.29 -3.87 2.82
C GLY A 70 -2.82 -2.57 2.21
N THR A 71 -3.74 -1.65 2.18
CA THR A 71 -3.51 -0.28 1.71
C THR A 71 -4.28 0.69 2.57
N SER A 72 -3.77 1.91 2.70
CA SER A 72 -4.44 2.98 3.44
C SER A 72 -4.63 4.20 2.54
N LYS A 73 -5.77 4.88 2.71
CA LYS A 73 -6.08 6.16 2.07
C LYS A 73 -5.81 7.36 2.99
N HIS A 74 -5.13 7.13 4.12
CA HIS A 74 -4.68 8.22 4.98
C HIS A 74 -3.50 8.95 4.36
N ASN A 75 -3.50 10.27 4.46
CA ASN A 75 -2.40 11.12 4.03
C ASN A 75 -1.78 11.83 5.22
N SER A 76 -0.45 11.94 5.22
CA SER A 76 0.29 12.67 6.24
C SER A 76 1.44 13.45 5.64
N VAL A 77 1.73 14.60 6.26
CA VAL A 77 2.85 15.47 5.89
C VAL A 77 3.83 15.53 7.04
N ASN A 78 5.08 15.18 6.77
CA ASN A 78 6.17 15.36 7.71
C ASN A 78 6.67 16.80 7.64
N ASN A 79 6.41 17.57 8.71
CA ASN A 79 6.84 18.97 8.83
C ASN A 79 8.26 19.09 9.43
N GLY A 80 8.98 17.99 9.61
CA GLY A 80 10.30 17.95 10.24
C GLY A 80 10.24 17.83 11.77
N ASN A 81 11.40 17.51 12.37
CA ASN A 81 11.58 17.46 13.84
C ASN A 81 10.54 16.60 14.59
N GLY A 82 10.08 15.50 14.00
CA GLY A 82 9.07 14.63 14.60
C GLY A 82 7.62 15.16 14.53
N HIS A 83 7.39 16.27 13.87
CA HIS A 83 6.06 16.83 13.66
C HIS A 83 5.40 16.23 12.41
N VAL A 84 4.39 15.42 12.59
CA VAL A 84 3.58 14.85 11.51
C VAL A 84 2.18 15.45 11.55
N ARG A 85 1.74 16.01 10.43
CA ARG A 85 0.37 16.50 10.26
C ARG A 85 -0.43 15.48 9.46
N HIS A 86 -1.49 14.94 10.06
CA HIS A 86 -2.48 14.14 9.35
C HIS A 86 -3.28 15.04 8.42
N SER A 87 -3.15 14.88 7.11
CA SER A 87 -3.69 15.81 6.10
C SER A 87 -4.90 15.27 5.34
N GLY A 88 -5.21 13.99 5.49
CA GLY A 88 -6.38 13.37 4.87
C GLY A 88 -6.75 12.06 5.54
N THR A 89 -8.04 11.87 5.75
CA THR A 89 -8.62 10.63 6.29
C THR A 89 -9.13 9.75 5.17
N GLY A 90 -9.11 8.44 5.37
CA GLY A 90 -9.69 7.46 4.46
C GLY A 90 -9.66 6.06 5.06
N ALA A 91 -10.32 5.12 4.43
CA ALA A 91 -10.32 3.74 4.89
C ALA A 91 -8.95 3.08 4.75
N THR A 92 -8.67 2.17 5.67
CA THR A 92 -7.58 1.21 5.59
C THR A 92 -8.18 -0.14 5.22
N THR A 93 -7.83 -0.67 4.06
CA THR A 93 -8.30 -1.98 3.61
C THR A 93 -7.20 -3.00 3.86
N ILE A 94 -7.52 -4.07 4.57
CA ILE A 94 -6.59 -5.16 4.88
C ILE A 94 -7.11 -6.49 4.33
N GLY A 95 -6.21 -7.43 4.15
CA GLY A 95 -6.54 -8.78 3.69
C GLY A 95 -5.36 -9.73 3.83
N SER A 96 -5.51 -10.91 3.26
CA SER A 96 -4.50 -11.96 3.27
C SER A 96 -4.51 -12.72 1.94
N ASN A 97 -3.38 -13.32 1.58
CA ASN A 97 -3.31 -14.27 0.45
C ASN A 97 -3.92 -15.64 0.78
N LEU A 98 -4.40 -15.83 2.00
CA LEU A 98 -5.15 -17.01 2.40
C LEU A 98 -6.65 -16.72 2.34
N LYS A 99 -7.40 -17.69 1.84
CA LYS A 99 -8.87 -17.58 1.73
C LYS A 99 -9.54 -17.35 3.09
N GLU A 100 -8.99 -17.93 4.14
CA GLU A 100 -9.43 -17.74 5.51
C GLU A 100 -8.24 -17.42 6.40
N ASN A 101 -8.29 -16.32 7.11
CA ASN A 101 -7.24 -15.92 8.05
C ASN A 101 -7.87 -15.20 9.26
N SER A 102 -8.00 -15.94 10.36
CA SER A 102 -8.58 -15.41 11.61
C SER A 102 -7.82 -14.22 12.21
N ASN A 103 -6.55 -14.04 11.85
CA ASN A 103 -5.75 -12.91 12.32
C ASN A 103 -6.21 -11.57 11.74
N LEU A 104 -6.94 -11.58 10.61
CA LEU A 104 -7.50 -10.35 10.03
C LEU A 104 -8.44 -9.64 10.99
N GLN A 105 -9.30 -10.39 11.69
CA GLN A 105 -10.23 -9.79 12.64
C GLN A 105 -9.50 -9.21 13.87
N ILE A 106 -8.42 -9.86 14.31
CA ILE A 106 -7.59 -9.35 15.42
C ILE A 106 -6.99 -8.00 15.05
N ILE A 107 -6.40 -7.90 13.84
CA ILE A 107 -5.78 -6.67 13.36
C ILE A 107 -6.84 -5.60 13.06
N SER A 108 -8.00 -5.97 12.49
CA SER A 108 -9.10 -5.03 12.27
C SER A 108 -9.54 -4.38 13.57
N ASN A 109 -9.82 -5.17 14.59
CA ASN A 109 -10.23 -4.67 15.90
C ASN A 109 -9.16 -3.73 16.51
N LEU A 110 -7.88 -4.11 16.44
CA LEU A 110 -6.79 -3.29 16.97
C LEU A 110 -6.70 -1.93 16.26
N LEU A 111 -6.85 -1.91 14.95
CA LEU A 111 -6.82 -0.68 14.15
C LEU A 111 -8.06 0.19 14.42
N GLU A 112 -9.25 -0.42 14.55
CA GLU A 112 -10.51 0.29 14.87
C GLU A 112 -10.47 0.92 16.26
N GLU A 113 -9.97 0.19 17.26
CA GLU A 113 -9.72 0.72 18.61
C GLU A 113 -8.70 1.88 18.61
N SER A 114 -7.79 1.87 17.62
CA SER A 114 -6.83 2.95 17.38
C SER A 114 -7.40 4.12 16.57
N GLY A 115 -8.68 4.07 16.19
CA GLY A 115 -9.41 5.14 15.51
C GLY A 115 -9.32 5.11 13.97
N PHE A 116 -8.90 3.98 13.39
CA PHE A 116 -8.91 3.81 11.93
C PHE A 116 -10.24 3.20 11.47
N ALA A 117 -10.74 3.65 10.31
CA ALA A 117 -11.79 2.95 9.59
C ALA A 117 -11.18 1.78 8.83
N VAL A 118 -11.59 0.55 9.13
CA VAL A 118 -11.01 -0.66 8.54
C VAL A 118 -12.03 -1.42 7.71
N GLU A 119 -11.58 -1.91 6.58
CA GLU A 119 -12.32 -2.81 5.70
C GLU A 119 -11.50 -4.09 5.51
N ILE A 120 -12.11 -5.26 5.66
CA ILE A 120 -11.48 -6.54 5.35
C ILE A 120 -11.89 -6.92 3.92
N SER A 121 -10.91 -7.20 3.07
CA SER A 121 -11.12 -7.61 1.67
C SER A 121 -10.79 -9.08 1.49
N ASP A 122 -11.67 -9.78 0.77
CA ASP A 122 -11.43 -11.15 0.33
C ASP A 122 -10.48 -11.24 -0.88
N ASP A 123 -10.28 -10.11 -1.58
CA ASP A 123 -9.36 -9.98 -2.71
C ASP A 123 -8.47 -8.75 -2.56
N ILE A 124 -7.57 -8.82 -1.62
CA ILE A 124 -6.68 -7.70 -1.29
C ILE A 124 -5.68 -7.39 -2.41
N GLN A 125 -5.26 -8.40 -3.18
CA GLN A 125 -4.35 -8.19 -4.30
C GLN A 125 -4.99 -7.30 -5.36
N ARG A 126 -6.27 -7.51 -5.64
CA ARG A 126 -7.02 -6.65 -6.58
C ARG A 126 -7.09 -5.19 -6.09
N ILE A 127 -7.27 -4.96 -4.79
CA ILE A 127 -7.26 -3.62 -4.21
C ILE A 127 -5.88 -2.96 -4.34
N ILE A 128 -4.79 -3.71 -4.06
CA ILE A 128 -3.41 -3.22 -4.18
C ILE A 128 -3.09 -2.87 -5.65
N TRP A 129 -3.43 -3.74 -6.59
CA TRP A 129 -3.21 -3.49 -8.01
C TRP A 129 -4.04 -2.31 -8.53
N SER A 130 -5.32 -2.19 -8.14
CA SER A 130 -6.16 -1.04 -8.49
C SER A 130 -5.52 0.29 -8.08
N LYS A 131 -4.98 0.36 -6.86
CA LYS A 131 -4.24 1.54 -6.40
C LYS A 131 -2.93 1.74 -7.16
N LEU A 132 -2.25 0.66 -7.53
CA LEU A 132 -0.99 0.72 -8.27
C LEU A 132 -1.20 1.26 -9.68
N PHE A 133 -2.26 0.88 -10.39
CA PHE A 133 -2.59 1.43 -11.71
C PHE A 133 -2.74 2.97 -11.68
N VAL A 134 -3.43 3.50 -10.68
CA VAL A 134 -3.55 4.95 -10.47
C VAL A 134 -2.18 5.58 -10.20
N ASN A 135 -1.40 4.99 -9.30
CA ASN A 135 -0.09 5.53 -8.94
C ASN A 135 0.89 5.54 -10.11
N LEU A 136 0.97 4.45 -10.87
CA LEU A 136 1.93 4.35 -11.98
C LEU A 136 1.59 5.27 -13.14
N SER A 137 0.31 5.46 -13.44
CA SER A 137 -0.14 6.31 -14.55
C SER A 137 -0.19 7.78 -14.14
N ILE A 138 -1.02 8.13 -13.17
CA ILE A 138 -1.31 9.51 -12.79
C ILE A 138 -0.13 10.15 -12.06
N ASN A 139 0.35 9.51 -10.98
CA ASN A 139 1.37 10.14 -10.13
C ASN A 139 2.70 10.29 -10.85
N THR A 140 3.07 9.32 -11.68
CA THR A 140 4.29 9.41 -12.50
C THR A 140 4.20 10.56 -13.49
N PHE A 141 3.09 10.68 -14.21
CA PHE A 141 2.89 11.76 -15.17
C PHE A 141 2.90 13.13 -14.50
N THR A 142 2.10 13.31 -13.45
CA THR A 142 1.97 14.60 -12.76
C THR A 142 3.26 15.03 -12.06
N ALA A 143 4.05 14.08 -11.54
CA ALA A 143 5.35 14.36 -10.93
C ALA A 143 6.37 14.88 -11.95
N ILE A 144 6.39 14.30 -13.17
CA ILE A 144 7.30 14.71 -14.24
C ILE A 144 6.88 16.06 -14.83
N THR A 145 5.60 16.20 -15.14
CA THR A 145 5.06 17.39 -15.84
C THR A 145 4.72 18.55 -14.91
N ARG A 146 4.62 18.30 -13.60
CA ARG A 146 4.15 19.25 -12.58
C ARG A 146 2.77 19.83 -12.92
N SER A 147 1.92 19.01 -13.50
CA SER A 147 0.59 19.39 -13.96
C SER A 147 -0.51 18.85 -13.04
N PRO A 148 -1.70 19.47 -13.04
CA PRO A 148 -2.86 18.91 -12.35
C PRO A 148 -3.24 17.52 -12.90
N ILE A 149 -3.87 16.70 -12.07
CA ILE A 149 -4.28 15.34 -12.43
C ILE A 149 -5.17 15.34 -13.70
N ARG A 150 -6.11 16.26 -13.78
CA ARG A 150 -7.03 16.35 -14.91
C ARG A 150 -6.33 16.60 -16.26
N SER A 151 -5.14 17.21 -16.28
CA SER A 151 -4.39 17.45 -17.52
C SER A 151 -4.04 16.17 -18.27
N MET A 152 -4.08 15.02 -17.59
CA MET A 152 -3.88 13.72 -18.23
C MET A 152 -4.99 13.37 -19.23
N ILE A 153 -6.24 13.68 -18.91
CA ILE A 153 -7.39 13.43 -19.81
C ILE A 153 -7.70 14.60 -20.73
N ASP A 154 -7.30 15.82 -20.36
CA ASP A 154 -7.50 17.00 -21.19
C ASP A 154 -6.49 17.07 -22.36
N ASN A 155 -5.41 16.27 -22.35
CA ASN A 155 -4.39 16.20 -23.38
C ASN A 155 -4.30 14.77 -23.95
N HIS A 156 -4.64 14.61 -25.23
CA HIS A 156 -4.65 13.29 -25.87
C HIS A 156 -3.30 12.58 -25.88
N TYR A 157 -2.16 13.28 -26.00
CA TYR A 157 -0.83 12.65 -25.93
C TYR A 157 -0.51 12.12 -24.52
N ALA A 158 -0.99 12.83 -23.50
CA ALA A 158 -0.86 12.37 -22.13
C ALA A 158 -1.72 11.12 -21.89
N TRP A 159 -2.93 11.11 -22.44
CA TRP A 159 -3.81 9.95 -22.34
C TRP A 159 -3.27 8.75 -23.11
N ASP A 160 -2.80 8.93 -24.36
CA ASP A 160 -2.14 7.86 -25.13
C ASP A 160 -0.95 7.25 -24.40
N PHE A 161 -0.21 8.09 -23.66
CA PHE A 161 0.89 7.61 -22.82
C PHE A 161 0.38 6.78 -21.63
N ALA A 162 -0.67 7.25 -20.95
CA ALA A 162 -1.30 6.51 -19.86
C ALA A 162 -1.86 5.16 -20.33
N GLU A 163 -2.51 5.11 -21.48
CA GLU A 163 -3.02 3.88 -22.08
C GLU A 163 -1.93 2.83 -22.29
N LYS A 164 -0.78 3.22 -22.79
CA LYS A 164 0.36 2.30 -23.00
C LYS A 164 0.91 1.79 -21.67
N MET A 165 1.05 2.65 -20.67
CA MET A 165 1.49 2.24 -19.33
C MET A 165 0.49 1.28 -18.68
N ILE A 166 -0.80 1.54 -18.82
CA ILE A 166 -1.86 0.71 -18.28
C ILE A 166 -1.89 -0.67 -18.97
N CYS A 167 -1.70 -0.70 -20.29
CA CYS A 167 -1.65 -1.96 -21.04
C CYS A 167 -0.53 -2.85 -20.52
N GLU A 168 0.68 -2.33 -20.41
CA GLU A 168 1.82 -3.07 -19.86
C GLU A 168 1.57 -3.51 -18.41
N ALA A 169 0.99 -2.63 -17.59
CA ALA A 169 0.73 -2.93 -16.18
C ALA A 169 -0.37 -3.99 -16.00
N VAL A 170 -1.36 -4.06 -16.89
CA VAL A 170 -2.38 -5.12 -16.89
C VAL A 170 -1.75 -6.47 -17.19
N ASP A 171 -0.85 -6.54 -18.17
CA ASP A 171 -0.12 -7.77 -18.50
C ASP A 171 0.74 -8.24 -17.30
N VAL A 172 1.35 -7.31 -16.57
CA VAL A 172 2.13 -7.63 -15.36
C VAL A 172 1.22 -8.10 -14.23
N ALA A 173 0.06 -7.48 -14.03
CA ALA A 173 -0.91 -7.91 -13.02
C ALA A 173 -1.45 -9.31 -13.31
N GLU A 174 -1.73 -9.61 -14.58
CA GLU A 174 -2.12 -10.94 -15.04
C GLU A 174 -1.05 -11.99 -14.74
N ALA A 175 0.22 -11.68 -15.07
CA ALA A 175 1.36 -12.55 -14.76
C ALA A 175 1.58 -12.72 -13.24
N ASP A 176 1.18 -11.75 -12.45
CA ASP A 176 1.21 -11.77 -10.97
C ASP A 176 0.02 -12.55 -10.37
N GLY A 177 -0.94 -12.99 -11.19
CA GLY A 177 -2.11 -13.77 -10.79
C GLY A 177 -3.33 -12.94 -10.40
N THR A 178 -3.32 -11.63 -10.72
CA THR A 178 -4.46 -10.74 -10.46
C THR A 178 -5.06 -10.26 -11.78
N HIS A 179 -6.28 -10.71 -12.07
CA HIS A 179 -6.91 -10.50 -13.36
C HIS A 179 -7.66 -9.17 -13.45
N PHE A 180 -7.37 -8.41 -14.51
CA PHE A 180 -8.10 -7.19 -14.88
C PHE A 180 -8.34 -7.16 -16.38
N SER A 181 -9.48 -6.63 -16.81
CA SER A 181 -9.60 -6.23 -18.20
C SER A 181 -8.97 -4.85 -18.42
N TYR A 182 -8.34 -4.67 -19.57
CA TYR A 182 -7.74 -3.39 -19.95
C TYR A 182 -8.73 -2.23 -19.88
N MET A 183 -9.95 -2.43 -20.41
CA MET A 183 -11.00 -1.40 -20.40
C MET A 183 -11.48 -1.05 -19.00
N GLU A 184 -11.51 -2.02 -18.08
CA GLU A 184 -11.85 -1.77 -16.68
C GLU A 184 -10.85 -0.82 -16.04
N VAL A 185 -9.55 -1.08 -16.23
CA VAL A 185 -8.49 -0.25 -15.65
C VAL A 185 -8.46 1.14 -16.27
N LEU A 186 -8.64 1.25 -17.60
CA LEU A 186 -8.73 2.53 -18.28
C LEU A 186 -9.87 3.38 -17.72
N ASN A 187 -11.07 2.80 -17.62
CA ASN A 187 -12.23 3.52 -17.09
C ASN A 187 -12.02 3.94 -15.64
N MET A 188 -11.41 3.09 -14.83
CA MET A 188 -11.09 3.41 -13.44
C MET A 188 -10.11 4.60 -13.35
N VAL A 189 -9.03 4.59 -14.11
CA VAL A 189 -8.04 5.67 -14.12
C VAL A 189 -8.63 6.96 -14.68
N HIS A 190 -9.43 6.88 -15.74
CA HIS A 190 -10.11 8.02 -16.32
C HIS A 190 -11.03 8.70 -15.28
N HIS A 191 -11.84 7.92 -14.59
CA HIS A 191 -12.75 8.40 -13.56
C HIS A 191 -12.01 9.09 -12.40
N VAL A 192 -10.87 8.54 -11.96
CA VAL A 192 -10.01 9.22 -10.97
C VAL A 192 -9.52 10.58 -11.46
N CYS A 193 -9.19 10.70 -12.75
CA CYS A 193 -8.78 11.98 -13.32
C CYS A 193 -9.94 12.99 -13.40
N GLU A 194 -11.16 12.53 -13.66
CA GLU A 194 -12.36 13.38 -13.65
C GLU A 194 -12.67 13.91 -12.25
N ASP A 195 -12.68 13.02 -11.26
CA ASP A 195 -13.02 13.34 -9.86
C ASP A 195 -11.99 14.25 -9.18
N ALA A 196 -10.73 14.10 -9.52
CA ALA A 196 -9.66 14.91 -8.94
C ALA A 196 -9.72 16.40 -9.32
N GLY A 197 -10.41 16.75 -10.41
CA GLY A 197 -10.55 18.14 -10.87
C GLY A 197 -9.19 18.81 -11.07
N LYS A 198 -8.95 19.94 -10.36
CA LYS A 198 -7.68 20.69 -10.39
C LYS A 198 -6.68 20.22 -9.31
N GLY A 199 -6.93 19.07 -8.67
CA GLY A 199 -6.05 18.51 -7.67
C GLY A 199 -4.67 18.11 -8.24
N TYR A 200 -3.68 18.07 -7.35
CA TYR A 200 -2.34 17.55 -7.63
C TYR A 200 -2.14 16.25 -6.85
N SER A 201 -1.38 15.31 -7.40
CA SER A 201 -1.02 14.06 -6.74
C SER A 201 0.12 14.24 -5.72
#